data_950438268c5f901e42bcdffc91deef3b
#
_entry.id   950438268c5f901e42bcdffc91deef3b
#
_cell.length_a   1.000
_cell.length_b   1.000
_cell.length_c   1.000
_cell.angle_alpha   90.00
_cell.angle_beta   90.00
_cell.angle_gamma   90.00
#
_symmetry.space_group_name_H-M   'P 1'
#
loop_
_entity.id
_entity.type
_entity.pdbx_description
1 polymer ?
#
loop_
_entity_poly.entity_id
_entity_poly.type
_entity_poly.pdbx_seq_one_letter_code
_entity_poly.pdbx_strand_id
1 'polypeptide(L)'
;MNPLRAADLRRLLAAILLSAAVLPALALAKTSDRDQPMTLDADASVCNQADANSRCVFNGNVVIVQGTLEIRADRAEIVRSNGDIAQVILTGKQATMKQQMDDGSMMNARADRIVFEPPKDLLTLTGNFNVESPRGSNSGQRMVYNMGTGQMQSGGDGTRVRTVIQPRSATATKTTGGK
;
A
#
# COMPACT_ATOMS: atom_id res chain seq x y z
N MET A 1 8.77 -26.42 -57.56
CA MET A 1 8.73 -25.22 -56.69
C MET A 1 7.29 -24.75 -56.67
N ASN A 2 6.55 -25.04 -55.58
CA ASN A 2 5.14 -24.65 -55.43
C ASN A 2 5.04 -23.30 -54.72
N PRO A 3 4.35 -22.31 -55.30
CA PRO A 3 4.10 -21.06 -54.61
C PRO A 3 3.00 -21.27 -53.56
N LEU A 4 3.34 -21.02 -52.32
CA LEU A 4 2.41 -20.95 -51.19
C LEU A 4 1.33 -19.90 -51.50
N ARG A 5 0.06 -20.30 -51.44
CA ARG A 5 -1.09 -19.44 -51.74
C ARG A 5 -1.23 -18.38 -50.66
N ALA A 6 -1.42 -17.11 -51.05
CA ALA A 6 -1.60 -15.96 -50.21
C ALA A 6 -2.74 -16.08 -49.14
N ALA A 7 -3.60 -17.10 -49.28
CA ALA A 7 -4.68 -17.41 -48.35
C ALA A 7 -4.21 -18.05 -47.05
N ASP A 8 -3.09 -18.78 -47.04
CA ASP A 8 -2.57 -19.47 -45.85
C ASP A 8 -1.80 -18.52 -44.92
N LEU A 9 -1.19 -17.50 -45.52
CA LEU A 9 -0.47 -16.47 -44.73
C LEU A 9 -1.42 -15.58 -43.91
N ARG A 10 -2.64 -15.33 -44.42
CA ARG A 10 -3.68 -14.59 -43.68
C ARG A 10 -4.29 -15.37 -42.54
N ARG A 11 -4.35 -16.69 -42.61
CA ARG A 11 -4.84 -17.57 -41.53
C ARG A 11 -3.81 -17.74 -40.41
N LEU A 12 -2.53 -17.73 -40.75
CA LEU A 12 -1.44 -17.76 -39.74
C LEU A 12 -1.31 -16.43 -38.95
N LEU A 13 -1.57 -15.29 -39.61
CA LEU A 13 -1.57 -13.97 -38.92
C LEU A 13 -2.79 -13.76 -38.00
N ALA A 14 -3.93 -14.41 -38.28
CA ALA A 14 -5.12 -14.30 -37.43
C ALA A 14 -5.05 -15.14 -36.14
N ALA A 15 -4.17 -16.14 -36.06
CA ALA A 15 -4.04 -17.02 -34.89
C ALA A 15 -3.10 -16.47 -33.80
N ILE A 16 -2.29 -15.43 -34.09
CA ILE A 16 -1.31 -14.87 -33.15
C ILE A 16 -1.89 -13.73 -32.29
N LEU A 17 -3.08 -13.21 -32.62
CA LEU A 17 -3.67 -12.04 -32.00
C LEU A 17 -4.59 -12.35 -30.80
N LEU A 18 -4.71 -13.60 -30.35
CA LEU A 18 -5.63 -13.98 -29.27
C LEU A 18 -4.92 -14.54 -28.01
N SER A 19 -3.63 -14.31 -27.85
CA SER A 19 -2.97 -14.46 -26.54
C SER A 19 -3.05 -13.15 -25.76
N ALA A 20 -4.27 -12.80 -25.32
CA ALA A 20 -4.45 -11.75 -24.32
C ALA A 20 -3.71 -12.19 -23.05
N ALA A 21 -2.50 -11.64 -22.85
CA ALA A 21 -1.73 -11.79 -21.62
C ALA A 21 -2.58 -11.29 -20.47
N VAL A 22 -3.13 -12.21 -19.68
CA VAL A 22 -3.71 -11.92 -18.36
C VAL A 22 -2.55 -11.55 -17.46
N LEU A 23 -2.16 -10.27 -17.48
CA LEU A 23 -1.25 -9.72 -16.47
C LEU A 23 -1.94 -9.82 -15.11
N PRO A 24 -1.29 -10.37 -14.08
CA PRO A 24 -1.83 -10.33 -12.73
C PRO A 24 -1.95 -8.85 -12.33
N ALA A 25 -3.17 -8.38 -12.08
CA ALA A 25 -3.39 -7.07 -11.49
C ALA A 25 -2.69 -7.05 -10.13
N LEU A 26 -1.55 -6.36 -10.04
CA LEU A 26 -0.91 -6.04 -8.78
C LEU A 26 -1.89 -5.15 -8.02
N ALA A 27 -2.35 -5.61 -6.86
CA ALA A 27 -3.18 -4.79 -5.97
C ALA A 27 -2.26 -3.73 -5.34
N LEU A 28 -2.20 -2.58 -5.99
CA LEU A 28 -1.54 -1.38 -5.49
C LEU A 28 -2.52 -0.61 -4.58
N ALA A 29 -1.99 0.15 -3.63
CA ALA A 29 -2.77 1.16 -2.93
C ALA A 29 -3.41 2.09 -3.97
N LYS A 30 -4.62 2.58 -3.68
CA LYS A 30 -5.37 3.39 -4.65
C LYS A 30 -4.55 4.59 -5.12
N THR A 31 -4.05 4.51 -6.35
CA THR A 31 -3.11 5.49 -6.92
C THR A 31 -3.70 6.89 -6.95
N SER A 32 -5.03 7.01 -7.15
CA SER A 32 -5.73 8.30 -7.13
C SER A 32 -5.70 9.03 -5.77
N ASP A 33 -5.39 8.36 -4.67
CA ASP A 33 -5.33 9.00 -3.35
C ASP A 33 -4.16 9.97 -3.24
N ARG A 34 -3.04 9.69 -3.92
CA ARG A 34 -1.84 10.53 -3.89
C ARG A 34 -2.06 11.92 -4.50
N ASP A 35 -3.03 12.05 -5.39
CA ASP A 35 -3.38 13.31 -6.06
C ASP A 35 -4.41 14.13 -5.24
N GLN A 36 -4.93 13.57 -4.15
CA GLN A 36 -5.87 14.27 -3.27
C GLN A 36 -5.15 15.15 -2.25
N PRO A 37 -5.76 16.28 -1.86
CA PRO A 37 -5.25 17.08 -0.75
C PRO A 37 -5.10 16.24 0.51
N MET A 38 -3.97 16.44 1.22
CA MET A 38 -3.76 15.85 2.54
C MET A 38 -4.17 16.85 3.62
N THR A 39 -5.00 16.42 4.56
CA THR A 39 -5.30 17.15 5.79
C THR A 39 -4.61 16.49 6.98
N LEU A 40 -4.22 17.30 7.96
CA LEU A 40 -3.67 16.86 9.23
C LEU A 40 -4.29 17.69 10.36
N ASP A 41 -4.99 17.01 11.25
CA ASP A 41 -5.58 17.58 12.46
C ASP A 41 -4.82 17.06 13.70
N ALA A 42 -4.66 17.89 14.71
CA ALA A 42 -4.03 17.55 16.00
C ALA A 42 -4.44 18.56 17.06
N ASP A 43 -4.29 18.21 18.34
CA ASP A 43 -4.60 19.13 19.46
C ASP A 43 -3.58 20.28 19.54
N ALA A 44 -2.31 20.03 19.16
CA ALA A 44 -1.25 21.04 19.15
C ALA A 44 -0.19 20.76 18.09
N SER A 45 0.42 21.82 17.58
CA SER A 45 1.55 21.71 16.66
C SER A 45 2.66 22.71 16.97
N VAL A 46 3.90 22.29 16.74
CA VAL A 46 5.10 23.14 16.79
C VAL A 46 5.89 22.90 15.51
N CYS A 47 6.05 23.95 14.71
CA CYS A 47 6.78 23.92 13.44
C CYS A 47 7.84 25.02 13.40
N ASN A 48 9.04 24.67 12.92
CA ASN A 48 9.98 25.68 12.42
C ASN A 48 9.85 25.72 10.88
N GLN A 49 9.28 26.78 10.33
CA GLN A 49 9.05 26.93 8.90
C GLN A 49 10.10 27.81 8.22
N ALA A 50 11.05 28.38 8.99
CA ALA A 50 12.07 29.29 8.47
C ALA A 50 13.10 28.60 7.58
N ASP A 51 13.32 27.29 7.77
CA ASP A 51 14.35 26.53 7.09
C ASP A 51 13.78 25.51 6.11
N ALA A 52 14.44 25.35 4.96
CA ALA A 52 14.13 24.29 4.01
C ALA A 52 14.33 22.87 4.62
N ASN A 53 15.17 22.77 5.65
CA ASN A 53 15.37 21.58 6.48
C ASN A 53 14.65 21.80 7.82
N SER A 54 13.38 21.47 7.88
CA SER A 54 12.54 21.80 9.03
C SER A 54 11.85 20.57 9.60
N ARG A 55 11.38 20.71 10.84
CA ARG A 55 10.60 19.69 11.51
C ARG A 55 9.33 20.30 12.08
N CYS A 56 8.19 19.70 11.76
CA CYS A 56 6.91 19.96 12.39
C CYS A 56 6.53 18.79 13.29
N VAL A 57 6.09 19.08 14.48
CA VAL A 57 5.62 18.10 15.46
C VAL A 57 4.18 18.40 15.80
N PHE A 58 3.34 17.40 15.69
CA PHE A 58 1.92 17.43 15.99
C PHE A 58 1.67 16.47 17.14
N ASN A 59 0.93 16.90 18.17
CA ASN A 59 0.68 16.13 19.37
C ASN A 59 -0.81 16.11 19.69
N GLY A 60 -1.26 14.96 20.17
CA GLY A 60 -2.62 14.69 20.61
C GLY A 60 -3.61 14.51 19.46
N ASN A 61 -4.35 13.41 19.50
CA ASN A 61 -5.46 13.09 18.57
C ASN A 61 -5.13 13.34 17.09
N VAL A 62 -3.90 12.99 16.68
CA VAL A 62 -3.46 13.21 15.30
C VAL A 62 -4.31 12.37 14.34
N VAL A 63 -4.90 13.03 13.35
CA VAL A 63 -5.64 12.42 12.25
C VAL A 63 -5.10 12.96 10.92
N ILE A 64 -4.66 12.07 10.04
CA ILE A 64 -4.21 12.41 8.69
C ILE A 64 -5.15 11.74 7.70
N VAL A 65 -5.66 12.51 6.73
CA VAL A 65 -6.54 12.00 5.67
C VAL A 65 -6.01 12.44 4.32
N GLN A 66 -5.93 11.48 3.37
CA GLN A 66 -5.64 11.75 1.97
C GLN A 66 -6.41 10.75 1.09
N GLY A 67 -7.45 11.21 0.41
CA GLY A 67 -8.35 10.32 -0.31
C GLY A 67 -8.97 9.27 0.61
N THR A 68 -8.72 7.99 0.37
CA THR A 68 -9.20 6.88 1.20
C THR A 68 -8.24 6.51 2.34
N LEU A 69 -7.01 7.08 2.33
CA LEU A 69 -6.04 6.90 3.41
C LEU A 69 -6.50 7.67 4.65
N GLU A 70 -6.63 6.98 5.77
CA GLU A 70 -6.84 7.56 7.10
C GLU A 70 -5.78 7.02 8.05
N ILE A 71 -5.06 7.91 8.75
CA ILE A 71 -4.08 7.57 9.76
C ILE A 71 -4.48 8.23 11.07
N ARG A 72 -4.35 7.49 12.19
CA ARG A 72 -4.53 8.00 13.55
C ARG A 72 -3.31 7.68 14.39
N ALA A 73 -2.85 8.65 15.20
CA ALA A 73 -1.69 8.51 16.06
C ALA A 73 -1.80 9.45 17.28
N ASP A 74 -1.00 9.22 18.31
CA ASP A 74 -0.88 10.16 19.43
C ASP A 74 0.06 11.33 19.09
N ARG A 75 1.00 11.08 18.16
CA ARG A 75 2.00 12.06 17.73
C ARG A 75 2.41 11.81 16.27
N ALA A 76 2.58 12.89 15.52
CA ALA A 76 3.21 12.88 14.21
C ALA A 76 4.39 13.84 14.16
N GLU A 77 5.48 13.44 13.50
CA GLU A 77 6.58 14.31 13.12
C GLU A 77 6.73 14.32 11.60
N ILE A 78 6.75 15.50 10.99
CA ILE A 78 7.03 15.69 9.59
C ILE A 78 8.41 16.32 9.48
N VAL A 79 9.34 15.60 8.87
CA VAL A 79 10.70 16.07 8.59
C VAL A 79 10.78 16.48 7.14
N ARG A 80 11.21 17.70 6.88
CA ARG A 80 11.45 18.24 5.54
C ARG A 80 12.95 18.32 5.26
N SER A 81 13.30 18.10 4.02
CA SER A 81 14.66 18.30 3.50
C SER A 81 14.58 18.99 2.15
N ASN A 82 15.30 20.08 1.97
CA ASN A 82 15.28 20.90 0.76
C ASN A 82 13.86 21.38 0.36
N GLY A 83 12.98 21.60 1.36
CA GLY A 83 11.60 22.02 1.13
C GLY A 83 10.60 20.88 0.95
N ASP A 84 11.03 19.66 0.64
CA ASP A 84 10.16 18.51 0.44
C ASP A 84 10.03 17.66 1.72
N ILE A 85 8.96 16.86 1.80
CA ILE A 85 8.77 15.90 2.90
C ILE A 85 9.75 14.74 2.71
N ALA A 86 10.74 14.66 3.60
CA ALA A 86 11.72 13.57 3.62
C ALA A 86 11.24 12.37 4.44
N GLN A 87 10.50 12.62 5.54
CA GLN A 87 10.04 11.56 6.43
C GLN A 87 8.79 11.99 7.21
N VAL A 88 7.86 11.07 7.38
CA VAL A 88 6.71 11.18 8.29
C VAL A 88 6.82 10.08 9.34
N ILE A 89 6.81 10.45 10.61
CA ILE A 89 6.94 9.54 11.73
C ILE A 89 5.68 9.63 12.58
N LEU A 90 5.02 8.50 12.78
CA LEU A 90 3.80 8.38 13.56
C LEU A 90 4.06 7.47 14.74
N THR A 91 3.67 7.89 15.92
CA THR A 91 3.82 7.12 17.17
C THR A 91 2.55 7.21 18.01
N GLY A 92 2.25 6.14 18.75
CA GLY A 92 1.11 6.08 19.65
C GLY A 92 1.07 4.77 20.43
N LYS A 93 0.04 4.59 21.25
CA LYS A 93 -0.23 3.29 21.91
C LYS A 93 -0.57 2.19 20.91
N GLN A 94 -0.96 2.54 19.74
CA GLN A 94 -0.78 1.98 18.40
C GLN A 94 -1.23 3.03 17.39
N ALA A 95 -0.33 3.49 16.56
CA ALA A 95 -0.71 4.23 15.36
C ALA A 95 -1.45 3.27 14.42
N THR A 96 -2.53 3.73 13.81
CA THR A 96 -3.37 2.95 12.88
C THR A 96 -3.43 3.59 11.51
N MET A 97 -3.54 2.79 10.49
CA MET A 97 -3.68 3.22 9.10
C MET A 97 -4.76 2.37 8.42
N LYS A 98 -5.64 3.01 7.67
CA LYS A 98 -6.62 2.38 6.78
C LYS A 98 -6.47 2.95 5.39
N GLN A 99 -6.56 2.11 4.38
CA GLN A 99 -6.55 2.55 2.99
C GLN A 99 -7.34 1.59 2.10
N GLN A 100 -8.03 2.13 1.12
CA GLN A 100 -8.61 1.33 0.05
C GLN A 100 -7.54 0.99 -0.98
N MET A 101 -7.54 -0.26 -1.43
CA MET A 101 -6.68 -0.74 -2.50
C MET A 101 -7.36 -0.52 -3.87
N ASP A 102 -6.62 -0.62 -4.97
CA ASP A 102 -7.16 -0.44 -6.32
C ASP A 102 -8.28 -1.44 -6.66
N ASP A 103 -8.28 -2.62 -6.03
CA ASP A 103 -9.34 -3.63 -6.17
C ASP A 103 -10.60 -3.34 -5.31
N GLY A 104 -10.63 -2.18 -4.64
CA GLY A 104 -11.72 -1.74 -3.76
C GLY A 104 -11.68 -2.37 -2.37
N SER A 105 -10.79 -3.31 -2.11
CA SER A 105 -10.66 -3.91 -0.77
C SER A 105 -10.02 -2.93 0.22
N MET A 106 -10.24 -3.18 1.52
CA MET A 106 -9.63 -2.37 2.59
C MET A 106 -8.39 -3.06 3.14
N MET A 107 -7.31 -2.29 3.29
CA MET A 107 -6.14 -2.65 4.07
C MET A 107 -6.16 -1.88 5.38
N ASN A 108 -5.91 -2.57 6.49
CA ASN A 108 -5.74 -1.97 7.80
C ASN A 108 -4.34 -2.33 8.32
N ALA A 109 -3.65 -1.35 8.90
CA ALA A 109 -2.36 -1.57 9.54
C ALA A 109 -2.33 -0.87 10.89
N ARG A 110 -1.53 -1.43 11.82
CA ARG A 110 -1.24 -0.81 13.12
C ARG A 110 0.17 -1.17 13.56
N ALA A 111 0.80 -0.26 14.29
CA ALA A 111 2.10 -0.47 14.92
C ALA A 111 2.34 0.58 16.01
N ASP A 112 3.30 0.35 16.91
CA ASP A 112 3.67 1.35 17.92
C ASP A 112 4.35 2.55 17.26
N ARG A 113 5.03 2.31 16.11
CA ARG A 113 5.67 3.34 15.31
C ARG A 113 5.54 3.00 13.82
N ILE A 114 5.12 3.99 13.03
CA ILE A 114 5.06 3.94 11.56
C ILE A 114 5.96 5.06 11.02
N VAL A 115 6.84 4.72 10.10
CA VAL A 115 7.72 5.67 9.40
C VAL A 115 7.50 5.54 7.91
N PHE A 116 7.13 6.65 7.29
CA PHE A 116 7.03 6.76 5.84
C PHE A 116 8.13 7.68 5.29
N GLU A 117 8.88 7.20 4.31
CA GLU A 117 9.93 7.91 3.60
C GLU A 117 9.54 8.08 2.12
N PRO A 118 8.83 9.18 1.76
CA PRO A 118 8.33 9.39 0.39
C PRO A 118 9.41 9.27 -0.70
N PRO A 119 10.65 9.83 -0.51
CA PRO A 119 11.66 9.75 -1.56
C PRO A 119 12.15 8.34 -1.88
N LYS A 120 11.89 7.38 -0.98
CA LYS A 120 12.30 5.98 -1.11
C LYS A 120 11.11 5.05 -1.38
N ASP A 121 9.89 5.55 -1.34
CA ASP A 121 8.65 4.76 -1.32
C ASP A 121 8.64 3.69 -0.20
N LEU A 122 9.28 3.97 0.94
CA LEU A 122 9.41 3.02 2.04
C LEU A 122 8.45 3.33 3.18
N LEU A 123 7.72 2.30 3.61
CA LEU A 123 6.92 2.29 4.83
C LEU A 123 7.52 1.28 5.81
N THR A 124 7.91 1.74 6.99
CA THR A 124 8.43 0.87 8.05
C THR A 124 7.48 0.87 9.24
N LEU A 125 7.03 -0.31 9.66
CA LEU A 125 6.23 -0.54 10.85
C LEU A 125 7.11 -1.20 11.91
N THR A 126 7.09 -0.68 13.13
CA THR A 126 7.90 -1.20 14.24
C THR A 126 7.06 -1.26 15.52
N GLY A 127 7.24 -2.32 16.28
CA GLY A 127 6.53 -2.59 17.55
C GLY A 127 5.12 -3.13 17.30
N ASN A 128 4.90 -4.40 17.60
CA ASN A 128 3.59 -5.08 17.58
C ASN A 128 2.78 -4.78 16.32
N PHE A 129 3.45 -4.76 15.15
CA PHE A 129 2.76 -4.46 13.92
C PHE A 129 1.75 -5.57 13.57
N ASN A 130 0.64 -5.16 12.97
CA ASN A 130 -0.32 -6.05 12.32
C ASN A 130 -0.85 -5.35 11.05
N VAL A 131 -0.80 -6.05 9.92
CA VAL A 131 -1.37 -5.63 8.64
C VAL A 131 -2.39 -6.66 8.23
N GLU A 132 -3.59 -6.21 7.92
CA GLU A 132 -4.73 -7.03 7.55
C GLU A 132 -5.33 -6.60 6.22
N SER A 133 -5.68 -7.56 5.40
CA SER A 133 -6.42 -7.39 4.14
C SER A 133 -7.31 -8.61 3.91
N PRO A 134 -8.25 -8.61 2.95
CA PRO A 134 -9.02 -9.80 2.61
C PRO A 134 -8.16 -10.99 2.17
N ARG A 135 -6.92 -10.76 1.78
CA ARG A 135 -5.97 -11.83 1.37
C ARG A 135 -5.26 -12.49 2.54
N GLY A 136 -5.37 -11.92 3.74
CA GLY A 136 -4.74 -12.44 4.94
C GLY A 136 -4.16 -11.36 5.84
N SER A 137 -3.29 -11.79 6.77
CA SER A 137 -2.63 -10.88 7.70
C SER A 137 -1.16 -11.21 7.87
N ASN A 138 -0.39 -10.19 8.27
CA ASN A 138 1.03 -10.32 8.64
C ASN A 138 1.26 -9.56 9.95
N SER A 139 1.92 -10.17 10.92
CA SER A 139 2.18 -9.57 12.22
C SER A 139 3.55 -9.94 12.77
N GLY A 140 4.13 -9.08 13.62
CA GLY A 140 5.45 -9.24 14.22
C GLY A 140 5.96 -7.94 14.85
N GLN A 141 7.29 -7.81 14.96
CA GLN A 141 7.90 -6.62 15.57
C GLN A 141 8.40 -5.61 14.54
N ARG A 142 8.79 -6.05 13.35
CA ARG A 142 9.29 -5.16 12.30
C ARG A 142 8.83 -5.60 10.92
N MET A 143 8.36 -4.65 10.12
CA MET A 143 8.04 -4.81 8.70
C MET A 143 8.55 -3.60 7.92
N VAL A 144 9.11 -3.85 6.75
CA VAL A 144 9.44 -2.85 5.73
C VAL A 144 8.66 -3.18 4.47
N TYR A 145 7.95 -2.20 3.95
CA TYR A 145 7.19 -2.32 2.71
C TYR A 145 7.66 -1.25 1.72
N ASN A 146 8.12 -1.69 0.56
CA ASN A 146 8.44 -0.80 -0.56
C ASN A 146 7.19 -0.65 -1.43
N MET A 147 6.58 0.53 -1.41
CA MET A 147 5.33 0.80 -2.11
C MET A 147 5.52 0.92 -3.63
N GLY A 148 6.73 1.27 -4.10
CA GLY A 148 7.06 1.34 -5.51
C GLY A 148 7.18 -0.03 -6.17
N THR A 149 7.77 -1.02 -5.46
CA THR A 149 7.99 -2.38 -5.97
C THR A 149 6.96 -3.39 -5.45
N GLY A 150 6.17 -3.04 -4.43
CA GLY A 150 5.27 -3.97 -3.74
C GLY A 150 5.98 -5.00 -2.85
N GLN A 151 7.31 -4.88 -2.66
CA GLN A 151 8.08 -5.82 -1.86
C GLN A 151 7.84 -5.59 -0.37
N MET A 152 7.54 -6.68 0.35
CA MET A 152 7.37 -6.69 1.80
C MET A 152 8.43 -7.58 2.44
N GLN A 153 9.11 -7.05 3.47
CA GLN A 153 10.04 -7.80 4.31
C GLN A 153 9.60 -7.68 5.76
N SER A 154 9.37 -8.81 6.43
CA SER A 154 8.96 -8.85 7.84
C SER A 154 9.95 -9.65 8.66
N GLY A 155 10.20 -9.23 9.92
CA GLY A 155 11.19 -9.84 10.81
C GLY A 155 12.62 -9.38 10.52
N GLY A 156 13.59 -10.27 10.77
CA GLY A 156 15.02 -9.98 10.62
C GLY A 156 15.65 -9.32 11.85
N ASP A 157 14.89 -9.20 12.94
CA ASP A 157 15.26 -8.63 14.24
C ASP A 157 15.37 -9.69 15.36
N GLY A 158 15.36 -10.97 14.97
CA GLY A 158 15.37 -12.11 15.90
C GLY A 158 13.99 -12.48 16.45
N THR A 159 12.93 -11.74 16.10
CA THR A 159 11.56 -12.06 16.52
C THR A 159 10.82 -12.86 15.46
N ARG A 160 9.74 -13.54 15.89
CA ARG A 160 8.90 -14.35 14.98
C ARG A 160 7.92 -13.47 14.23
N VAL A 161 7.73 -13.81 12.96
CA VAL A 161 6.66 -13.28 12.10
C VAL A 161 5.55 -14.31 12.00
N ARG A 162 4.30 -13.85 12.03
CA ARG A 162 3.13 -14.67 11.74
C ARG A 162 2.44 -14.14 10.49
N THR A 163 2.30 -15.00 9.49
CA THR A 163 1.53 -14.74 8.27
C THR A 163 0.34 -15.68 8.22
N VAL A 164 -0.84 -15.14 7.95
CA VAL A 164 -2.06 -15.89 7.65
C VAL A 164 -2.45 -15.60 6.21
N ILE A 165 -2.65 -16.65 5.42
CA ILE A 165 -3.05 -16.54 4.02
C ILE A 165 -4.49 -17.05 3.91
N GLN A 166 -5.38 -16.21 3.37
CA GLN A 166 -6.76 -16.61 3.11
C GLN A 166 -6.83 -17.27 1.73
N PRO A 167 -7.40 -18.49 1.64
CA PRO A 167 -7.64 -19.13 0.35
C PRO A 167 -8.62 -18.25 -0.47
N ARG A 168 -8.41 -18.18 -1.76
CA ARG A 168 -9.42 -17.58 -2.65
C ARG A 168 -10.68 -18.42 -2.53
N SER A 169 -11.79 -17.86 -2.06
CA SER A 169 -13.09 -18.51 -2.13
C SER A 169 -13.36 -18.82 -3.61
N ALA A 170 -13.45 -20.10 -3.97
CA ALA A 170 -13.92 -20.48 -5.29
C ALA A 170 -15.30 -19.84 -5.46
N THR A 171 -15.43 -18.96 -6.44
CA THR A 171 -16.72 -18.41 -6.82
C THR A 171 -17.61 -19.60 -7.17
N ALA A 172 -18.60 -19.87 -6.34
CA ALA A 172 -19.55 -20.94 -6.59
C ALA A 172 -20.23 -20.63 -7.94
N THR A 173 -19.84 -21.36 -8.97
CA THR A 173 -20.50 -21.32 -10.27
C THR A 173 -21.92 -21.84 -9.99
N LYS A 174 -22.86 -20.93 -9.91
CA LYS A 174 -24.28 -21.24 -9.81
C LYS A 174 -24.67 -21.89 -11.14
N THR A 175 -24.58 -23.23 -11.19
CA THR A 175 -25.15 -24.00 -12.29
C THR A 175 -26.66 -23.80 -12.23
N THR A 176 -27.17 -22.90 -13.06
CA THR A 176 -28.60 -22.79 -13.31
C THR A 176 -28.98 -24.01 -14.13
N GLY A 177 -29.42 -25.09 -13.43
CA GLY A 177 -30.07 -26.24 -14.06
C GLY A 177 -31.36 -25.75 -14.70
N GLY A 178 -31.37 -25.62 -16.03
CA GLY A 178 -32.57 -25.47 -16.80
C GLY A 178 -33.39 -26.75 -16.73
N LYS A 179 -34.68 -26.59 -16.50
CA LYS A 179 -35.70 -27.59 -16.67
C LYS A 179 -36.55 -27.16 -17.86
#